data_8371e9b410425501de777f00f3223dd3
#
_entry.id   8371e9b410425501de777f00f3223dd3
#
_cell.length_a   1.000
_cell.length_b   1.000
_cell.length_c   1.000
_cell.angle_alpha   90.00
_cell.angle_beta   90.00
_cell.angle_gamma   90.00
#
_symmetry.space_group_name_H-M   'P 1'
#
loop_
_entity.id
_entity.type
_entity.pdbx_description
1 polymer ?
#
loop_
_entity_poly.entity_id
_entity_poly.type
_entity_poly.pdbx_seq_one_letter_code
_entity_poly.pdbx_strand_id
1 'polypeptide(L)'
;MKSKEIIETLTADVERLILLHSSAMEEITALREKNAEQSLKIRSLQEQLRESKTLLAKSSLQEAMLGGSTAAKAAARARINNLVREVEKCIAMVSNRI
;
A
#
# COMPACT_ATOMS: atom_id res chain seq x y z
N MET A 1 -40.01 23.27 -35.71
CA MET A 1 -39.81 24.58 -35.05
C MET A 1 -38.55 24.54 -34.22
N LYS A 2 -37.75 25.57 -34.32
CA LYS A 2 -36.42 25.63 -33.67
C LYS A 2 -36.46 25.48 -32.17
N SER A 3 -37.47 26.04 -31.48
CA SER A 3 -37.59 26.00 -30.00
C SER A 3 -37.87 24.59 -29.50
N LYS A 4 -38.64 23.79 -30.18
CA LYS A 4 -38.94 22.42 -29.84
C LYS A 4 -37.70 21.54 -29.99
N GLU A 5 -36.95 21.71 -31.07
CA GLU A 5 -35.68 21.01 -31.32
C GLU A 5 -34.62 21.34 -30.28
N ILE A 6 -34.52 22.61 -29.87
CA ILE A 6 -33.61 23.07 -28.85
C ILE A 6 -33.96 22.42 -27.51
N ILE A 7 -35.24 22.36 -27.16
CA ILE A 7 -35.70 21.73 -25.89
C ILE A 7 -35.41 20.24 -25.90
N GLU A 8 -35.66 19.55 -27.02
CA GLU A 8 -35.38 18.12 -27.18
C GLU A 8 -33.87 17.83 -27.06
N THR A 9 -33.03 18.65 -27.69
CA THR A 9 -31.57 18.54 -27.64
C THR A 9 -31.08 18.79 -26.21
N LEU A 10 -31.59 19.83 -25.54
CA LEU A 10 -31.25 20.14 -24.15
C LEU A 10 -31.63 19.00 -23.20
N THR A 11 -32.83 18.45 -23.38
CA THR A 11 -33.31 17.32 -22.58
C THR A 11 -32.40 16.10 -22.75
N ALA A 12 -32.03 15.78 -23.99
CA ALA A 12 -31.12 14.69 -24.28
C ALA A 12 -29.73 14.92 -23.66
N ASP A 13 -29.22 16.13 -23.76
CA ASP A 13 -27.91 16.49 -23.18
C ASP A 13 -27.93 16.41 -21.66
N VAL A 14 -29.01 16.86 -21.02
CA VAL A 14 -29.17 16.77 -19.55
C VAL A 14 -29.25 15.30 -19.11
N GLU A 15 -30.01 14.48 -19.81
CA GLU A 15 -30.11 13.05 -19.51
C GLU A 15 -28.75 12.35 -19.64
N ARG A 16 -28.02 12.67 -20.68
CA ARG A 16 -26.66 12.14 -20.87
C ARG A 16 -25.71 12.58 -19.76
N LEU A 17 -25.80 13.84 -19.37
CA LEU A 17 -24.99 14.37 -18.26
C LEU A 17 -25.32 13.69 -16.94
N ILE A 18 -26.58 13.43 -16.66
CA ILE A 18 -27.02 12.69 -15.47
C ILE A 18 -26.45 11.27 -15.46
N LEU A 19 -26.50 10.57 -16.61
CA LEU A 19 -25.95 9.22 -16.73
C LEU A 19 -24.43 9.21 -16.54
N LEU A 20 -23.72 10.17 -17.13
CA LEU A 20 -22.27 10.31 -16.96
C LEU A 20 -21.89 10.61 -15.51
N HIS A 21 -22.65 11.49 -14.87
CA HIS A 21 -22.45 11.81 -13.48
C HIS A 21 -22.65 10.60 -12.58
N SER A 22 -23.73 9.85 -12.81
CA SER A 22 -24.03 8.64 -12.05
C SER A 22 -22.92 7.59 -12.21
N SER A 23 -22.46 7.39 -13.42
CA SER A 23 -21.36 6.46 -13.74
C SER A 23 -20.06 6.90 -13.06
N ALA A 24 -19.74 8.19 -13.11
CA ALA A 24 -18.56 8.74 -12.44
C ALA A 24 -18.62 8.57 -10.93
N MET A 25 -19.78 8.78 -10.33
CA MET A 25 -19.98 8.58 -8.89
C MET A 25 -19.81 7.12 -8.49
N GLU A 26 -20.29 6.18 -9.31
CA GLU A 26 -20.08 4.75 -9.09
C GLU A 26 -18.59 4.39 -9.15
N GLU A 27 -17.87 4.92 -10.12
CA GLU A 27 -16.42 4.73 -10.23
C GLU A 27 -15.67 5.28 -9.03
N ILE A 28 -16.04 6.48 -8.58
CA ILE A 28 -15.43 7.11 -7.40
C ILE A 28 -15.64 6.24 -6.17
N THR A 29 -16.86 5.73 -5.98
CA THR A 29 -17.17 4.83 -4.85
C THR A 29 -16.33 3.55 -4.92
N ALA A 30 -16.25 2.94 -6.09
CA ALA A 30 -15.46 1.72 -6.30
C ALA A 30 -13.96 1.97 -6.05
N LEU A 31 -13.44 3.10 -6.52
CA LEU A 31 -12.04 3.47 -6.31
C LEU A 31 -11.74 3.75 -4.84
N ARG A 32 -12.66 4.39 -4.12
CA ARG A 32 -12.52 4.64 -2.68
C ARG A 32 -12.47 3.33 -1.89
N GLU A 33 -13.33 2.38 -2.26
CA GLU A 33 -13.33 1.05 -1.66
C GLU A 33 -12.02 0.32 -1.90
N LYS A 34 -11.51 0.33 -3.14
CA LYS A 34 -10.23 -0.26 -3.48
C LYS A 34 -9.08 0.39 -2.73
N ASN A 35 -9.10 1.71 -2.60
CA ASN A 35 -8.09 2.44 -1.84
C ASN A 35 -8.10 2.04 -0.37
N ALA A 36 -9.28 1.92 0.23
CA ALA A 36 -9.42 1.50 1.62
C ALA A 36 -8.89 0.06 1.81
N GLU A 37 -9.24 -0.85 0.92
CA GLU A 37 -8.74 -2.23 0.94
C GLU A 37 -7.23 -2.29 0.80
N GLN A 38 -6.68 -1.55 -0.14
CA GLN A 38 -5.24 -1.48 -0.36
C GLN A 38 -4.50 -0.90 0.85
N SER A 39 -5.05 0.13 1.48
CA SER A 39 -4.47 0.74 2.68
C SER A 39 -4.42 -0.26 3.83
N LEU A 40 -5.48 -1.05 4.02
CA LEU A 40 -5.51 -2.11 5.03
C LEU A 40 -4.49 -3.21 4.72
N LYS A 41 -4.40 -3.61 3.45
CA LYS A 41 -3.43 -4.62 3.01
C LYS A 41 -1.99 -4.15 3.25
N ILE A 42 -1.71 -2.89 2.95
CA ILE A 42 -0.39 -2.30 3.17
C ILE A 42 -0.04 -2.29 4.65
N ARG A 43 -0.97 -1.91 5.53
CA ARG A 43 -0.76 -1.96 6.98
C ARG A 43 -0.47 -3.38 7.44
N SER A 44 -1.23 -4.35 6.94
CA SER A 44 -1.03 -5.77 7.27
C SER A 44 0.35 -6.24 6.83
N LEU A 45 0.77 -5.90 5.62
CA LEU A 45 2.09 -6.25 5.11
C LEU A 45 3.21 -5.58 5.90
N GLN A 46 3.06 -4.33 6.28
CA GLN A 46 4.01 -3.61 7.12
C GLN A 46 4.17 -4.29 8.48
N GLU A 47 3.07 -4.72 9.07
CA GLU A 47 3.08 -5.45 10.35
C GLU A 47 3.77 -6.80 10.22
N GLN A 48 3.49 -7.54 9.15
CA GLN A 48 4.15 -8.82 8.86
C GLN A 48 5.65 -8.64 8.66
N LEU A 49 6.05 -7.58 7.96
CA LEU A 49 7.46 -7.26 7.77
C LEU A 49 8.15 -6.95 9.09
N ARG A 50 7.48 -6.19 9.95
CA ARG A 50 7.99 -5.86 11.29
C ARG A 50 8.18 -7.11 12.14
N GLU A 51 7.20 -8.02 12.12
CA GLU A 51 7.27 -9.29 12.83
C GLU A 51 8.40 -10.18 12.31
N SER A 52 8.52 -10.29 11.00
CA SER A 52 9.59 -11.06 10.34
C SER A 52 10.97 -10.50 10.70
N LYS A 53 11.11 -9.19 10.68
CA LYS A 53 12.33 -8.48 11.07
C LYS A 53 12.70 -8.79 12.52
N THR A 54 11.72 -8.76 13.43
CA THR A 54 11.92 -9.07 14.84
C THR A 54 12.34 -10.52 15.04
N LEU A 55 11.68 -11.46 14.35
CA LEU A 55 12.02 -12.88 14.41
C LEU A 55 13.42 -13.15 13.88
N LEU A 56 13.78 -12.51 12.76
CA LEU A 56 15.11 -12.64 12.17
C LEU A 56 16.19 -12.11 13.11
N ALA A 57 15.95 -10.97 13.75
CA ALA A 57 16.86 -10.40 14.72
C ALA A 57 17.05 -11.32 15.91
N LYS A 58 15.97 -11.90 16.44
CA LYS A 58 16.04 -12.88 17.54
C LYS A 58 16.80 -14.13 17.16
N SER A 59 16.49 -14.69 15.99
CA SER A 59 17.14 -15.90 15.48
C SER A 59 18.65 -15.69 15.31
N SER A 60 19.04 -14.59 14.68
CA SER A 60 20.46 -14.26 14.48
C SER A 60 21.18 -13.99 15.79
N LEU A 61 20.49 -13.37 16.75
CA LEU A 61 21.05 -13.13 18.08
C LEU A 61 21.27 -14.44 18.84
N GLN A 62 20.33 -15.37 18.75
CA GLN A 62 20.44 -16.70 19.34
C GLN A 62 21.60 -17.49 18.74
N GLU A 63 21.73 -17.48 17.42
CA GLU A 63 22.84 -18.13 16.72
C GLU A 63 24.19 -17.54 17.16
N ALA A 64 24.27 -16.22 17.26
CA ALA A 64 25.48 -15.53 17.72
C ALA A 64 25.84 -15.89 19.17
N MET A 65 24.84 -16.00 20.04
CA MET A 65 25.03 -16.40 21.43
C MET A 65 25.48 -17.85 21.57
N LEU A 66 24.92 -18.74 20.75
CA LEU A 66 25.29 -20.15 20.75
C LEU A 66 26.66 -20.40 20.11
N GLY A 67 27.06 -19.55 19.18
CA GLY A 67 28.32 -19.64 18.46
C GLY A 67 29.57 -19.24 19.25
N GLY A 68 29.43 -18.54 20.38
CA GLY A 68 30.50 -18.33 21.37
C GLY A 68 31.64 -17.39 21.02
N SER A 69 31.81 -16.96 19.76
CA SER A 69 32.93 -16.09 19.38
C SER A 69 32.50 -14.64 19.20
N THR A 70 33.36 -13.71 19.63
CA THR A 70 33.11 -12.28 19.51
C THR A 70 33.01 -11.84 18.03
N ALA A 71 33.80 -12.45 17.17
CA ALA A 71 33.78 -12.17 15.74
C ALA A 71 32.45 -12.62 15.10
N ALA A 72 31.94 -13.79 15.49
CA ALA A 72 30.63 -14.27 15.02
C ALA A 72 29.51 -13.37 15.47
N LYS A 73 29.55 -12.86 16.70
CA LYS A 73 28.59 -11.90 17.24
C LYS A 73 28.60 -10.58 16.47
N ALA A 74 29.78 -10.07 16.16
CA ALA A 74 29.93 -8.84 15.37
C ALA A 74 29.40 -9.02 13.94
N ALA A 75 29.69 -10.15 13.29
CA ALA A 75 29.20 -10.49 11.96
C ALA A 75 27.67 -10.61 11.96
N ALA A 76 27.11 -11.26 12.97
CA ALA A 76 25.65 -11.39 13.13
C ALA A 76 24.97 -10.02 13.29
N ARG A 77 25.54 -9.14 14.09
CA ARG A 77 25.04 -7.77 14.27
C ARG A 77 25.07 -6.98 12.96
N ALA A 78 26.15 -7.08 12.20
CA ALA A 78 26.28 -6.43 10.90
C ALA A 78 25.20 -6.90 9.92
N ARG A 79 24.94 -8.21 9.88
CA ARG A 79 23.88 -8.80 9.06
C ARG A 79 22.51 -8.30 9.45
N ILE A 80 22.21 -8.29 10.74
CA ILE A 80 20.94 -7.80 11.29
C ILE A 80 20.76 -6.35 10.88
N ASN A 81 21.75 -5.50 11.08
CA ASN A 81 21.68 -4.09 10.73
C ASN A 81 21.43 -3.88 9.25
N ASN A 82 22.07 -4.64 8.38
CA ASN A 82 21.88 -4.56 6.93
C ASN A 82 20.48 -4.99 6.52
N LEU A 83 19.97 -6.09 7.07
CA LEU A 83 18.61 -6.57 6.81
C LEU A 83 17.57 -5.57 7.29
N VAL A 84 17.78 -4.99 8.46
CA VAL A 84 16.89 -3.96 9.02
C VAL A 84 16.82 -2.75 8.08
N ARG A 85 17.96 -2.29 7.57
CA ARG A 85 18.03 -1.17 6.63
C ARG A 85 17.32 -1.48 5.32
N GLU A 86 17.50 -2.68 4.77
CA GLU A 86 16.84 -3.10 3.54
C GLU A 86 15.31 -3.17 3.69
N VAL A 87 14.86 -3.74 4.80
CA VAL A 87 13.42 -3.80 5.11
C VAL A 87 12.84 -2.40 5.29
N GLU A 88 13.53 -1.52 5.99
CA GLU A 88 13.11 -0.13 6.15
C GLU A 88 13.03 0.61 4.82
N LYS A 89 13.99 0.39 3.92
CA LYS A 89 13.95 0.95 2.56
C LYS A 89 12.73 0.46 1.79
N CYS A 90 12.42 -0.83 1.86
CA CYS A 90 11.24 -1.40 1.21
C CYS A 90 9.96 -0.79 1.75
N ILE A 91 9.85 -0.65 3.06
CA ILE A 91 8.67 -0.03 3.71
C ILE A 91 8.55 1.43 3.27
N ALA A 92 9.66 2.18 3.25
CA ALA A 92 9.65 3.58 2.83
C ALA A 92 9.23 3.72 1.36
N MET A 93 9.70 2.85 0.47
CA MET A 93 9.30 2.85 -0.93
C MET A 93 7.82 2.58 -1.11
N VAL A 94 7.27 1.63 -0.39
CA VAL A 94 5.84 1.28 -0.43
C VAL A 94 5.00 2.43 0.14
N SER A 95 5.44 3.03 1.24
CA SER A 95 4.75 4.18 1.87
C SER A 95 4.73 5.41 0.96
N ASN A 96 5.79 5.66 0.21
CA ASN A 96 5.89 6.80 -0.69
C ASN A 96 5.03 6.64 -1.96
N ARG A 97 4.68 5.43 -2.33
CA ARG A 97 3.83 5.16 -3.51
C ARG A 97 2.34 5.27 -3.23
N ILE A 98 1.98 5.41 -2.01
CA ILE A 98 0.60 5.58 -1.57
C ILE A 98 0.29 7.04 -1.34
#